data_dd6bbf83b6cd1ab5bb983c195c5b706d
#
_entry.id   dd6bbf83b6cd1ab5bb983c195c5b706d
#
_cell.length_a   1.000
_cell.length_b   1.000
_cell.length_c   1.000
_cell.angle_alpha   90.00
_cell.angle_beta   90.00
_cell.angle_gamma   90.00
#
_symmetry.space_group_name_H-M   'P 1'
#
loop_
_entity.id
_entity.type
_entity.pdbx_description
1 polymer ?
#
loop_
_entity_poly.entity_id
_entity_poly.type
_entity_poly.pdbx_seq_one_letter_code
_entity_poly.pdbx_strand_id
1 'polypeptide(L)'
;MHEGKQHGLSDCYSLILDSCDLYNLVICPDSASNDYKEHQILDEGGVGVLVLDHHLADHISENAVTINNQLSNYPNKELSGVGVTWQFCRYIDSILKNNYADNFIDLVALGLCADMMSLHSFETRYLITKGFKHENIKNPFIEYMIDKNAFPLSKADYQSSDPSMACTSMGAAFFIVPFVNAITRSGTQ
;
A
#
# COMPACT_ATOMS: atom_id res chain seq x y z
N MET A 1 5.62 15.90 -9.11
CA MET A 1 4.69 15.20 -10.02
C MET A 1 5.51 14.18 -10.79
N HIS A 2 5.26 12.88 -10.58
CA HIS A 2 6.00 11.86 -11.35
C HIS A 2 5.48 11.83 -12.78
N GLU A 3 6.36 12.01 -13.76
CA GLU A 3 6.05 11.75 -15.15
C GLU A 3 6.32 10.28 -15.46
N GLY A 4 5.25 9.51 -15.70
CA GLY A 4 5.36 8.13 -16.16
C GLY A 4 5.47 7.07 -15.05
N LYS A 5 6.25 6.02 -15.31
CA LYS A 5 6.36 4.81 -14.48
C LYS A 5 7.45 4.88 -13.40
N GLN A 6 7.90 6.06 -13.03
CA GLN A 6 8.96 6.21 -12.04
C GLN A 6 8.38 6.09 -10.63
N HIS A 7 9.01 5.26 -9.82
CA HIS A 7 8.69 5.08 -8.40
C HIS A 7 9.93 5.46 -7.60
N GLY A 8 9.75 6.27 -6.54
CA GLY A 8 10.82 6.61 -5.63
C GLY A 8 11.18 8.09 -5.58
N LEU A 9 12.37 8.39 -5.08
CA LEU A 9 12.83 9.74 -4.73
C LEU A 9 13.56 10.46 -5.85
N SER A 10 14.08 9.77 -6.87
CA SER A 10 14.99 10.31 -7.87
C SER A 10 14.49 11.58 -8.57
N ASP A 11 13.16 11.71 -8.76
CA ASP A 11 12.57 12.87 -9.45
C ASP A 11 12.12 13.99 -8.50
N CYS A 12 12.09 13.75 -7.20
CA CYS A 12 11.50 14.69 -6.24
C CYS A 12 12.43 15.12 -5.11
N TYR A 13 13.58 14.48 -4.93
CA TYR A 13 14.48 14.80 -3.80
C TYR A 13 14.97 16.27 -3.81
N SER A 14 15.21 16.85 -4.97
CA SER A 14 15.61 18.26 -5.08
C SER A 14 14.52 19.22 -4.61
N LEU A 15 13.25 18.94 -4.97
CA LEU A 15 12.11 19.74 -4.51
C LEU A 15 11.90 19.61 -3.00
N ILE A 16 12.19 18.43 -2.45
CA ILE A 16 12.13 18.18 -1.00
C ILE A 16 13.21 19.01 -0.29
N LEU A 17 14.44 19.01 -0.80
CA LEU A 17 15.53 19.81 -0.24
C LEU A 17 15.25 21.31 -0.33
N ASP A 18 14.70 21.80 -1.41
CA ASP A 18 14.31 23.22 -1.56
C ASP A 18 13.23 23.64 -0.54
N SER A 19 12.57 22.66 0.07
CA SER A 19 11.53 22.84 1.09
C SER A 19 11.94 22.36 2.48
N CYS A 20 13.22 22.07 2.74
CA CYS A 20 13.70 21.48 3.99
C CYS A 20 13.47 22.36 5.23
N ASP A 21 13.33 23.67 5.06
CA ASP A 21 12.91 24.58 6.14
C ASP A 21 11.47 24.32 6.64
N LEU A 22 10.65 23.66 5.83
CA LEU A 22 9.25 23.34 6.14
C LEU A 22 9.05 21.88 6.57
N TYR A 23 9.91 20.98 6.08
CA TYR A 23 9.76 19.53 6.27
C TYR A 23 11.10 18.92 6.67
N ASN A 24 11.10 18.13 7.73
CA ASN A 24 12.28 17.43 8.24
C ASN A 24 12.14 15.89 8.16
N LEU A 25 11.04 15.40 7.60
CA LEU A 25 10.79 13.98 7.39
C LEU A 25 10.02 13.75 6.09
N VAL A 26 10.48 12.78 5.30
CA VAL A 26 9.78 12.24 4.14
C VAL A 26 9.39 10.79 4.42
N ILE A 27 8.16 10.44 4.11
CA ILE A 27 7.67 9.07 4.20
C ILE A 27 7.41 8.56 2.79
N CYS A 28 8.04 7.44 2.44
CA CYS A 28 7.97 6.79 1.13
C CYS A 28 7.20 5.46 1.25
N PRO A 29 5.87 5.47 1.12
CA PRO A 29 5.11 4.24 1.06
C PRO A 29 5.24 3.60 -0.33
N ASP A 30 5.41 2.28 -0.37
CA ASP A 30 5.43 1.45 -1.59
C ASP A 30 6.53 1.83 -2.59
N SER A 31 7.64 2.38 -2.10
CA SER A 31 8.74 2.82 -2.97
C SER A 31 10.02 3.10 -2.20
N ALA A 32 11.07 3.41 -2.93
CA ALA A 32 12.34 3.97 -2.47
C ALA A 32 13.30 3.01 -1.76
N SER A 33 13.05 1.71 -1.69
CA SER A 33 13.99 0.78 -1.04
C SER A 33 15.39 0.75 -1.66
N ASN A 34 15.54 1.14 -2.93
CA ASN A 34 16.82 1.16 -3.66
C ASN A 34 17.39 2.58 -3.90
N ASP A 35 16.76 3.62 -3.36
CA ASP A 35 17.14 5.02 -3.62
C ASP A 35 18.25 5.52 -2.66
N TYR A 36 19.28 4.69 -2.49
CA TYR A 36 20.38 4.91 -1.52
C TYR A 36 21.06 6.26 -1.67
N LYS A 37 21.24 6.71 -2.91
CA LYS A 37 21.88 7.98 -3.21
C LYS A 37 21.01 9.16 -2.76
N GLU A 38 19.73 9.09 -3.05
CA GLU A 38 18.73 10.10 -2.67
C GLU A 38 18.56 10.12 -1.15
N HIS A 39 18.58 8.97 -0.47
CA HIS A 39 18.59 8.89 0.98
C HIS A 39 19.79 9.65 1.57
N GLN A 40 21.00 9.41 1.05
CA GLN A 40 22.20 10.11 1.52
C GLN A 40 22.08 11.61 1.32
N ILE A 41 21.65 12.06 0.14
CA ILE A 41 21.51 13.48 -0.17
C ILE A 41 20.50 14.17 0.77
N LEU A 42 19.36 13.50 1.05
CA LEU A 42 18.34 14.03 1.95
C LEU A 42 18.84 14.09 3.40
N ASP A 43 19.51 13.03 3.87
CA ASP A 43 20.09 12.96 5.22
C ASP A 43 21.16 14.04 5.44
N GLU A 44 22.08 14.25 4.47
CA GLU A 44 23.05 15.34 4.47
C GLU A 44 22.38 16.73 4.48
N GLY A 45 21.20 16.84 3.86
CA GLY A 45 20.34 18.03 3.88
C GLY A 45 19.51 18.20 5.16
N GLY A 46 19.62 17.27 6.12
CA GLY A 46 18.89 17.32 7.39
C GLY A 46 17.44 16.82 7.30
N VAL A 47 17.08 16.12 6.23
CA VAL A 47 15.74 15.54 6.02
C VAL A 47 15.79 14.03 6.28
N GLY A 48 15.11 13.57 7.33
CA GLY A 48 14.95 12.14 7.60
C GLY A 48 14.12 11.45 6.54
N VAL A 49 14.41 10.19 6.24
CA VAL A 49 13.66 9.37 5.28
C VAL A 49 13.13 8.12 5.99
N LEU A 50 11.82 7.87 5.86
CA LEU A 50 11.16 6.64 6.29
C LEU A 50 10.62 5.89 5.06
N VAL A 51 11.19 4.73 4.78
CA VAL A 51 10.78 3.85 3.69
C VAL A 51 9.87 2.74 4.23
N LEU A 52 8.67 2.60 3.68
CA LEU A 52 7.68 1.57 4.00
C LEU A 52 7.37 0.78 2.73
N ASP A 53 8.18 -0.23 2.41
CA ASP A 53 8.20 -0.82 1.09
C ASP A 53 8.25 -2.36 1.12
N HIS A 54 8.01 -2.99 -0.02
CA HIS A 54 8.03 -4.44 -0.20
C HIS A 54 8.84 -4.90 -1.42
N HIS A 55 9.38 -3.96 -2.18
CA HIS A 55 10.20 -4.30 -3.35
C HIS A 55 11.52 -4.95 -2.94
N LEU A 56 12.06 -5.78 -3.83
CA LEU A 56 13.40 -6.34 -3.64
C LEU A 56 14.43 -5.22 -3.62
N ALA A 57 15.33 -5.28 -2.67
CA ALA A 57 16.43 -4.35 -2.52
C ALA A 57 17.70 -5.09 -2.12
N ASP A 58 18.86 -4.53 -2.47
CA ASP A 58 20.14 -5.19 -2.26
C ASP A 58 20.54 -5.21 -0.78
N HIS A 59 20.24 -4.13 -0.04
CA HIS A 59 20.56 -3.98 1.37
C HIS A 59 19.67 -2.91 2.04
N ILE A 60 19.80 -2.76 3.35
CA ILE A 60 19.14 -1.68 4.11
C ILE A 60 20.00 -0.42 3.97
N SER A 61 19.39 0.72 3.67
CA SER A 61 20.05 2.01 3.63
C SER A 61 20.56 2.44 5.01
N GLU A 62 21.76 2.98 5.07
CA GLU A 62 22.31 3.58 6.30
C GLU A 62 21.76 4.99 6.57
N ASN A 63 21.24 5.66 5.53
CA ASN A 63 20.74 7.05 5.58
C ASN A 63 19.21 7.15 5.61
N ALA A 64 18.51 6.03 5.82
CA ALA A 64 17.05 5.98 5.91
C ALA A 64 16.59 4.91 6.90
N VAL A 65 15.48 5.17 7.57
CA VAL A 65 14.77 4.14 8.31
C VAL A 65 13.95 3.32 7.31
N THR A 66 14.41 2.09 7.03
CA THR A 66 13.77 1.21 6.04
C THR A 66 13.01 0.08 6.73
N ILE A 67 11.72 0.03 6.51
CA ILE A 67 10.84 -1.08 6.90
C ILE A 67 10.41 -1.79 5.61
N ASN A 68 11.03 -2.95 5.38
CA ASN A 68 10.78 -3.75 4.19
C ASN A 68 10.75 -5.23 4.59
N ASN A 69 9.66 -5.91 4.25
CA ASN A 69 9.47 -7.32 4.59
C ASN A 69 10.44 -8.24 3.84
N GLN A 70 10.97 -7.84 2.67
CA GLN A 70 11.97 -8.63 1.93
C GLN A 70 13.32 -8.63 2.67
N LEU A 71 13.73 -7.48 3.21
CA LEU A 71 15.03 -7.28 3.85
C LEU A 71 15.07 -7.70 5.33
N SER A 72 13.91 -7.84 5.96
CA SER A 72 13.77 -8.18 7.38
C SER A 72 13.51 -9.67 7.60
N ASN A 73 13.52 -10.12 8.85
CA ASN A 73 13.09 -11.46 9.24
C ASN A 73 11.56 -11.61 9.34
N TYR A 74 10.79 -10.68 8.77
CA TYR A 74 9.34 -10.79 8.75
C TYR A 74 8.93 -12.04 7.95
N PRO A 75 8.11 -12.93 8.52
CA PRO A 75 7.85 -14.24 7.93
C PRO A 75 7.05 -14.18 6.63
N ASN A 76 6.19 -13.18 6.49
CA ASN A 76 5.37 -13.02 5.29
C ASN A 76 6.06 -12.08 4.27
N LYS A 77 6.57 -12.68 3.20
CA LYS A 77 7.17 -11.95 2.07
C LYS A 77 6.13 -11.48 1.04
N GLU A 78 4.87 -11.86 1.24
CA GLU A 78 3.74 -11.60 0.35
C GLU A 78 2.85 -10.45 0.87
N LEU A 79 3.45 -9.43 1.51
CA LEU A 79 2.78 -8.16 1.77
C LEU A 79 3.15 -7.17 0.68
N SER A 80 2.16 -6.43 0.19
CA SER A 80 2.37 -5.26 -0.66
C SER A 80 2.79 -4.04 0.18
N GLY A 81 3.20 -2.94 -0.46
CA GLY A 81 3.57 -1.72 0.23
C GLY A 81 2.47 -1.16 1.14
N VAL A 82 1.18 -1.29 0.74
CA VAL A 82 0.07 -0.93 1.64
C VAL A 82 -0.01 -1.87 2.84
N GLY A 83 0.31 -3.16 2.68
CA GLY A 83 0.35 -4.11 3.79
C GLY A 83 1.45 -3.78 4.79
N VAL A 84 2.65 -3.45 4.32
CA VAL A 84 3.78 -3.00 5.15
C VAL A 84 3.43 -1.69 5.87
N THR A 85 2.88 -0.71 5.14
CA THR A 85 2.43 0.58 5.70
C THR A 85 1.39 0.38 6.79
N TRP A 86 0.40 -0.49 6.57
CA TRP A 86 -0.63 -0.78 7.56
C TRP A 86 -0.06 -1.44 8.82
N GLN A 87 0.86 -2.38 8.68
CA GLN A 87 1.53 -3.00 9.84
C GLN A 87 2.33 -1.95 10.64
N PHE A 88 3.00 -1.02 9.96
CA PHE A 88 3.66 0.10 10.61
C PHE A 88 2.65 0.99 11.37
N CYS A 89 1.53 1.36 10.74
CA CYS A 89 0.49 2.15 11.39
C CYS A 89 -0.10 1.43 12.61
N ARG A 90 -0.31 0.10 12.55
CA ARG A 90 -0.74 -0.69 13.71
C ARG A 90 0.28 -0.69 14.84
N TYR A 91 1.56 -0.74 14.48
CA TYR A 91 2.62 -0.61 15.50
C TYR A 91 2.55 0.75 16.20
N ILE A 92 2.40 1.84 15.45
CA ILE A 92 2.20 3.19 16.02
C ILE A 92 0.94 3.25 16.87
N ASP A 93 -0.19 2.71 16.40
CA ASP A 93 -1.43 2.62 17.18
C ASP A 93 -1.21 1.89 18.51
N SER A 94 -0.41 0.82 18.52
CA SER A 94 -0.11 0.07 19.75
C SER A 94 0.66 0.91 20.78
N ILE A 95 1.57 1.79 20.32
CA ILE A 95 2.32 2.72 21.18
C ILE A 95 1.40 3.81 21.71
N LEU A 96 0.59 4.38 20.84
CA LEU A 96 -0.31 5.50 21.15
C LEU A 96 -1.62 5.05 21.82
N LYS A 97 -1.84 3.73 21.96
CA LYS A 97 -3.08 3.12 22.48
C LYS A 97 -4.32 3.52 21.67
N ASN A 98 -4.15 3.62 20.36
CA ASN A 98 -5.21 3.89 19.39
C ASN A 98 -5.56 2.63 18.61
N ASN A 99 -6.54 2.74 17.70
CA ASN A 99 -6.93 1.70 16.75
C ASN A 99 -7.41 2.32 15.43
N TYR A 100 -6.64 3.23 14.86
CA TYR A 100 -7.00 3.91 13.61
C TYR A 100 -6.69 3.08 12.38
N ALA A 101 -5.59 2.32 12.41
CA ALA A 101 -5.12 1.54 11.27
C ALA A 101 -6.17 0.50 10.80
N ASP A 102 -6.88 -0.13 11.73
CA ASP A 102 -7.91 -1.13 11.40
C ASP A 102 -9.10 -0.57 10.61
N ASN A 103 -9.29 0.76 10.59
CA ASN A 103 -10.31 1.39 9.75
C ASN A 103 -9.99 1.36 8.25
N PHE A 104 -8.78 1.00 7.86
CA PHE A 104 -8.30 0.98 6.47
C PHE A 104 -8.02 -0.44 5.96
N ILE A 105 -8.54 -1.45 6.64
CA ILE A 105 -8.28 -2.86 6.29
C ILE A 105 -8.85 -3.24 4.91
N ASP A 106 -9.90 -2.58 4.45
CA ASP A 106 -10.46 -2.72 3.11
C ASP A 106 -9.50 -2.23 2.01
N LEU A 107 -8.80 -1.11 2.26
CA LEU A 107 -7.73 -0.62 1.37
C LEU A 107 -6.53 -1.58 1.35
N VAL A 108 -6.19 -2.18 2.48
CA VAL A 108 -5.13 -3.21 2.54
C VAL A 108 -5.51 -4.41 1.67
N ALA A 109 -6.75 -4.90 1.81
CA ALA A 109 -7.24 -6.01 0.99
C ALA A 109 -7.21 -5.66 -0.50
N LEU A 110 -7.62 -4.45 -0.86
CA LEU A 110 -7.61 -3.99 -2.26
C LEU A 110 -6.17 -3.90 -2.81
N GLY A 111 -5.23 -3.33 -2.06
CA GLY A 111 -3.84 -3.20 -2.51
C GLY A 111 -3.13 -4.56 -2.63
N LEU A 112 -3.38 -5.50 -1.71
CA LEU A 112 -2.85 -6.86 -1.83
C LEU A 112 -3.35 -7.57 -3.11
N CYS A 113 -4.60 -7.30 -3.52
CA CYS A 113 -5.14 -7.79 -4.80
C CYS A 113 -4.56 -7.02 -5.99
N ALA A 114 -4.33 -5.71 -5.86
CA ALA A 114 -3.78 -4.87 -6.92
C ALA A 114 -2.36 -5.26 -7.30
N ASP A 115 -1.53 -5.57 -6.32
CA ASP A 115 -0.15 -6.02 -6.51
C ASP A 115 -0.05 -7.52 -6.79
N MET A 116 -1.20 -8.21 -6.93
CA MET A 116 -1.26 -9.65 -7.21
C MET A 116 -0.43 -10.49 -6.22
N MET A 117 -0.45 -10.10 -4.93
CA MET A 117 0.32 -10.79 -3.89
C MET A 117 -0.15 -12.24 -3.74
N SER A 118 0.82 -13.13 -3.47
CA SER A 118 0.56 -14.56 -3.40
C SER A 118 -0.39 -14.93 -2.25
N LEU A 119 -1.45 -15.65 -2.59
CA LEU A 119 -2.43 -16.17 -1.61
C LEU A 119 -1.93 -17.43 -0.89
N HIS A 120 -0.70 -17.87 -1.11
CA HIS A 120 -0.11 -18.96 -0.34
C HIS A 120 0.19 -18.57 1.11
N SER A 121 0.48 -17.27 1.36
CA SER A 121 0.63 -16.75 2.72
C SER A 121 -0.71 -16.74 3.47
N PHE A 122 -0.70 -17.27 4.69
CA PHE A 122 -1.88 -17.26 5.56
C PHE A 122 -2.28 -15.83 5.94
N GLU A 123 -1.30 -14.98 6.26
CA GLU A 123 -1.56 -13.61 6.63
C GLU A 123 -2.16 -12.81 5.47
N THR A 124 -1.60 -12.93 4.26
CA THR A 124 -2.13 -12.26 3.06
C THR A 124 -3.58 -12.66 2.81
N ARG A 125 -3.91 -13.96 2.85
CA ARG A 125 -5.30 -14.44 2.73
C ARG A 125 -6.19 -13.90 3.85
N TYR A 126 -5.70 -13.90 5.08
CA TYR A 126 -6.44 -13.40 6.23
C TYR A 126 -6.79 -11.91 6.07
N LEU A 127 -5.81 -11.08 5.65
CA LEU A 127 -6.01 -9.66 5.46
C LEU A 127 -7.02 -9.36 4.35
N ILE A 128 -6.93 -10.08 3.23
CA ILE A 128 -7.90 -9.95 2.12
C ILE A 128 -9.29 -10.37 2.57
N THR A 129 -9.41 -11.54 3.23
CA THR A 129 -10.70 -12.03 3.71
C THR A 129 -11.30 -11.10 4.76
N LYS A 130 -10.49 -10.62 5.71
CA LYS A 130 -10.96 -9.68 6.73
C LYS A 130 -11.38 -8.35 6.10
N GLY A 131 -10.57 -7.79 5.19
CA GLY A 131 -10.83 -6.48 4.60
C GLY A 131 -12.09 -6.44 3.73
N PHE A 132 -12.41 -7.56 3.04
CA PHE A 132 -13.59 -7.63 2.17
C PHE A 132 -14.85 -8.14 2.87
N LYS A 133 -14.89 -8.24 4.18
CA LYS A 133 -16.16 -8.42 4.89
C LYS A 133 -17.00 -7.15 4.85
N HIS A 134 -18.33 -7.30 4.72
CA HIS A 134 -19.27 -6.17 4.71
C HIS A 134 -19.05 -5.19 5.87
N GLU A 135 -18.81 -5.70 7.06
CA GLU A 135 -18.58 -4.91 8.29
C GLU A 135 -17.31 -4.04 8.24
N ASN A 136 -16.36 -4.40 7.38
CA ASN A 136 -15.05 -3.75 7.28
C ASN A 136 -14.91 -2.83 6.05
N ILE A 137 -15.87 -2.83 5.14
CA ILE A 137 -15.90 -1.89 4.02
C ILE A 137 -16.26 -0.52 4.57
N LYS A 138 -15.31 0.39 4.57
CA LYS A 138 -15.44 1.77 5.07
C LYS A 138 -15.06 2.81 4.03
N ASN A 139 -14.27 2.42 3.03
CA ASN A 139 -13.89 3.31 1.96
C ASN A 139 -15.08 3.54 1.02
N PRO A 140 -15.55 4.80 0.83
CA PRO A 140 -16.73 5.09 0.00
C PRO A 140 -16.60 4.67 -1.45
N PHE A 141 -15.37 4.66 -2.00
CA PHE A 141 -15.14 4.20 -3.37
C PHE A 141 -15.33 2.69 -3.48
N ILE A 142 -14.78 1.91 -2.53
CA ILE A 142 -14.94 0.44 -2.52
C ILE A 142 -16.41 0.09 -2.32
N GLU A 143 -17.09 0.75 -1.38
CA GLU A 143 -18.54 0.57 -1.13
C GLU A 143 -19.35 0.86 -2.41
N TYR A 144 -19.08 2.01 -3.06
CA TYR A 144 -19.74 2.37 -4.32
C TYR A 144 -19.53 1.32 -5.40
N MET A 145 -18.31 0.82 -5.56
CA MET A 145 -17.97 -0.17 -6.58
C MET A 145 -18.67 -1.50 -6.35
N ILE A 146 -18.90 -1.88 -5.09
CA ILE A 146 -19.61 -3.10 -4.71
C ILE A 146 -21.13 -2.92 -4.90
N ASP A 147 -21.72 -1.83 -4.38
CA ASP A 147 -23.16 -1.63 -4.31
C ASP A 147 -23.80 -1.31 -5.66
N LYS A 148 -23.11 -0.60 -6.54
CA LYS A 148 -23.72 -0.11 -7.77
C LYS A 148 -23.83 -1.13 -8.88
N ASN A 149 -23.45 -2.40 -8.65
CA ASN A 149 -23.47 -3.43 -9.70
C ASN A 149 -22.88 -2.93 -11.02
N ALA A 150 -21.98 -1.94 -10.93
CA ALA A 150 -21.30 -1.37 -12.09
C ALA A 150 -20.54 -2.48 -12.84
N PHE A 151 -20.39 -3.63 -12.18
CA PHE A 151 -19.69 -4.79 -12.68
C PHE A 151 -20.49 -6.06 -12.40
N PRO A 152 -20.21 -7.12 -13.19
CA PRO A 152 -20.82 -8.43 -12.99
C PRO A 152 -20.26 -9.15 -11.75
N LEU A 153 -20.04 -8.42 -10.63
CA LEU A 153 -19.85 -9.05 -9.32
C LEU A 153 -21.04 -9.95 -8.95
N SER A 154 -22.19 -9.73 -9.59
CA SER A 154 -23.35 -10.61 -9.52
C SER A 154 -23.20 -11.95 -10.26
N LYS A 155 -22.15 -12.13 -11.07
CA LYS A 155 -21.87 -13.44 -11.69
C LYS A 155 -21.34 -14.40 -10.63
N ALA A 156 -21.84 -15.62 -10.64
CA ALA A 156 -21.51 -16.68 -9.68
C ALA A 156 -19.99 -16.87 -9.46
N ASP A 157 -19.19 -16.66 -10.50
CA ASP A 157 -17.74 -16.82 -10.47
C ASP A 157 -17.00 -15.77 -9.58
N TYR A 158 -17.66 -14.63 -9.28
CA TYR A 158 -17.08 -13.52 -8.51
C TYR A 158 -17.78 -13.29 -7.18
N GLN A 159 -18.88 -13.97 -6.93
CA GLN A 159 -19.56 -13.95 -5.63
C GLN A 159 -18.88 -14.91 -4.66
N SER A 160 -18.79 -14.49 -3.42
CA SER A 160 -18.40 -15.39 -2.33
C SER A 160 -19.58 -16.28 -1.96
N SER A 161 -19.32 -17.56 -1.67
CA SER A 161 -20.28 -18.44 -1.02
C SER A 161 -20.51 -18.06 0.47
N ASP A 162 -19.63 -17.25 1.04
CA ASP A 162 -19.75 -16.71 2.40
C ASP A 162 -20.55 -15.39 2.35
N PRO A 163 -21.76 -15.33 2.93
CA PRO A 163 -22.60 -14.13 2.92
C PRO A 163 -22.04 -12.97 3.72
N SER A 164 -21.02 -13.17 4.54
CA SER A 164 -20.34 -12.09 5.25
C SER A 164 -19.38 -11.28 4.36
N MET A 165 -19.07 -11.80 3.17
CA MET A 165 -18.12 -11.18 2.25
C MET A 165 -18.81 -10.23 1.27
N ALA A 166 -18.32 -9.00 1.19
CA ALA A 166 -18.78 -7.99 0.25
C ALA A 166 -18.31 -8.27 -1.18
N CYS A 167 -17.10 -8.80 -1.35
CA CYS A 167 -16.57 -9.24 -2.64
C CYS A 167 -15.49 -10.33 -2.46
N THR A 168 -15.11 -10.96 -3.56
CA THR A 168 -13.98 -11.90 -3.59
C THR A 168 -12.71 -11.18 -4.01
N SER A 169 -11.53 -11.78 -3.72
CA SER A 169 -10.24 -11.29 -4.24
C SER A 169 -10.22 -11.19 -5.76
N MET A 170 -10.83 -12.17 -6.45
CA MET A 170 -10.97 -12.16 -7.90
C MET A 170 -11.87 -11.01 -8.39
N GLY A 171 -13.00 -10.79 -7.72
CA GLY A 171 -13.89 -9.65 -8.00
C GLY A 171 -13.16 -8.31 -7.86
N ALA A 172 -12.40 -8.13 -6.78
CA ALA A 172 -11.59 -6.94 -6.58
C ALA A 172 -10.52 -6.78 -7.67
N ALA A 173 -9.72 -7.82 -7.94
CA ALA A 173 -8.63 -7.77 -8.91
C ALA A 173 -9.08 -7.49 -10.35
N PHE A 174 -10.23 -8.03 -10.77
CA PHE A 174 -10.69 -7.88 -12.16
C PHE A 174 -11.67 -6.72 -12.38
N PHE A 175 -12.32 -6.21 -11.34
CA PHE A 175 -13.35 -5.18 -11.51
C PHE A 175 -13.08 -3.88 -10.75
N ILE A 176 -12.44 -3.91 -9.57
CA ILE A 176 -12.14 -2.67 -8.81
C ILE A 176 -10.77 -2.14 -9.18
N VAL A 177 -9.75 -2.98 -9.12
CA VAL A 177 -8.35 -2.60 -9.40
C VAL A 177 -8.16 -1.95 -10.79
N PRO A 178 -8.75 -2.45 -11.90
CA PRO A 178 -8.58 -1.83 -13.21
C PRO A 178 -9.08 -0.38 -13.26
N PHE A 179 -10.09 -0.03 -12.47
CA PHE A 179 -10.57 1.36 -12.39
C PHE A 179 -9.57 2.27 -11.68
N VAL A 180 -9.02 1.83 -10.55
CA VAL A 180 -7.97 2.57 -9.86
C VAL A 180 -6.79 2.80 -10.79
N ASN A 181 -6.34 1.74 -11.47
CA ASN A 181 -5.24 1.79 -12.42
C ASN A 181 -5.54 2.68 -13.64
N ALA A 182 -6.78 2.68 -14.13
CA ALA A 182 -7.18 3.54 -15.25
C ALA A 182 -7.14 5.01 -14.86
N ILE A 183 -7.62 5.38 -13.68
CA ILE A 183 -7.59 6.76 -13.17
C ILE A 183 -6.15 7.26 -13.05
N THR A 184 -5.25 6.44 -12.48
CA THR A 184 -3.84 6.82 -12.29
C THR A 184 -3.07 6.92 -13.61
N ARG A 185 -3.42 6.10 -14.62
CA ARG A 185 -2.76 6.09 -15.94
C ARG A 185 -3.33 7.08 -16.94
N SER A 186 -4.62 7.41 -16.85
CA SER A 186 -5.30 8.38 -17.70
C SER A 186 -5.23 9.80 -17.14
N GLY A 187 -4.74 9.94 -15.90
CA GLY A 187 -4.69 11.17 -15.15
C GLY A 187 -3.78 12.19 -15.78
N THR A 188 -4.41 13.27 -16.14
CA THR A 188 -3.93 14.64 -16.28
C THR A 188 -2.71 14.85 -17.17
N GLN A 189 -3.01 14.97 -18.41
CA GLN A 189 -2.29 15.94 -19.22
C GLN A 189 -2.70 17.37 -18.82
#